data_fd9b938c838e9870a0b115fcd006dc7c
#
_entry.id   fd9b938c838e9870a0b115fcd006dc7c
#
_cell.length_a   1.000
_cell.length_b   1.000
_cell.length_c   1.000
_cell.angle_alpha   90.00
_cell.angle_beta   90.00
_cell.angle_gamma   90.00
#
_symmetry.space_group_name_H-M   'P 1'
#
loop_
_entity.id
_entity.type
_entity.pdbx_description
1 polymer ?
#
loop_
_entity_poly.entity_id
_entity_poly.type
_entity_poly.pdbx_seq_one_letter_code
_entity_poly.pdbx_strand_id
1 'polypeptide(L)'
;LLVEGSKITAVGVDLPAPAGATIIDLAGKTLTPGIIDTHSHIGVYAAPGLTGHSDGNEATAPNTAGVRAADAYFPQDPQIDRARAGGVTTMQILPGSANLFGGRSVTVRLTPGARSLAEARFAGAPDGLKMACGENPKRVYGNKSGPSTRMGNVAGYRDAFQKAVEYQRTW
;
A
#
# COMPACT_ATOMS: atom_id res chain seq x y z
N LEU A 1 21.75 19.62 -9.69
CA LEU A 1 21.53 18.18 -9.77
C LEU A 1 21.55 17.73 -11.23
N LEU A 2 22.32 16.70 -11.55
CA LEU A 2 22.28 16.04 -12.87
C LEU A 2 21.65 14.66 -12.74
N VAL A 3 20.78 14.34 -13.70
CA VAL A 3 20.11 13.04 -13.79
C VAL A 3 20.34 12.49 -15.19
N GLU A 4 20.78 11.25 -15.27
CA GLU A 4 20.98 10.53 -16.53
C GLU A 4 20.21 9.22 -16.47
N GLY A 5 19.22 9.06 -17.35
CA GLY A 5 18.27 7.98 -17.28
C GLY A 5 17.49 7.99 -15.96
N SER A 6 17.65 6.96 -15.14
CA SER A 6 16.99 6.82 -13.83
C SER A 6 17.91 7.09 -12.62
N LYS A 7 19.10 7.63 -12.87
CA LYS A 7 20.13 7.82 -11.82
C LYS A 7 20.51 9.27 -11.64
N ILE A 8 20.72 9.68 -10.40
CA ILE A 8 21.39 10.92 -10.07
C ILE A 8 22.89 10.70 -10.28
N THR A 9 23.48 11.46 -11.22
CA THR A 9 24.91 11.32 -11.58
C THR A 9 25.78 12.37 -10.92
N ALA A 10 25.23 13.53 -10.58
CA ALA A 10 25.94 14.54 -9.80
C ALA A 10 25.00 15.43 -8.98
N VAL A 11 25.51 15.87 -7.83
CA VAL A 11 24.89 16.89 -6.96
C VAL A 11 25.96 17.91 -6.65
N GLY A 12 25.70 19.20 -6.88
CA GLY A 12 26.65 20.27 -6.61
C GLY A 12 26.09 21.65 -7.00
N VAL A 13 26.89 22.67 -6.76
CA VAL A 13 26.62 24.06 -7.17
C VAL A 13 27.22 24.27 -8.56
N ASP A 14 26.54 25.03 -9.40
CA ASP A 14 26.98 25.44 -10.75
C ASP A 14 27.49 24.28 -11.64
N LEU A 15 26.80 23.12 -11.55
CA LEU A 15 27.15 21.98 -12.41
C LEU A 15 26.87 22.34 -13.87
N PRO A 16 27.87 22.14 -14.78
CA PRO A 16 27.64 22.37 -16.21
C PRO A 16 26.58 21.41 -16.74
N ALA A 17 25.60 21.96 -17.46
CA ALA A 17 24.61 21.12 -18.14
C ALA A 17 25.26 20.42 -19.36
N PRO A 18 25.13 19.10 -19.50
CA PRO A 18 25.60 18.41 -20.71
C PRO A 18 24.89 18.93 -21.96
N ALA A 19 25.54 18.84 -23.10
CA ALA A 19 24.90 19.20 -24.36
C ALA A 19 23.63 18.38 -24.61
N GLY A 20 22.52 19.08 -24.93
CA GLY A 20 21.23 18.42 -25.14
C GLY A 20 20.43 18.09 -23.87
N ALA A 21 20.92 18.46 -22.70
CA ALA A 21 20.17 18.24 -21.46
C ALA A 21 18.92 19.14 -21.39
N THR A 22 17.82 18.60 -20.88
CA THR A 22 16.64 19.39 -20.51
C THR A 22 16.91 20.07 -19.18
N ILE A 23 16.82 21.40 -19.16
CA ILE A 23 17.02 22.20 -17.93
C ILE A 23 15.63 22.50 -17.32
N ILE A 24 15.45 22.14 -16.04
CA ILE A 24 14.26 22.47 -15.27
C ILE A 24 14.68 23.48 -14.21
N ASP A 25 14.23 24.73 -14.34
CA ASP A 25 14.48 25.78 -13.36
C ASP A 25 13.55 25.60 -12.14
N LEU A 26 14.17 25.39 -10.98
CA LEU A 26 13.48 25.26 -9.69
C LEU A 26 13.85 26.40 -8.73
N ALA A 27 14.21 27.59 -9.25
CA ALA A 27 14.61 28.72 -8.42
C ALA A 27 13.62 28.96 -7.25
N GLY A 28 14.16 29.06 -6.04
CA GLY A 28 13.39 29.23 -4.80
C GLY A 28 12.66 27.99 -4.30
N LYS A 29 12.82 26.82 -4.95
CA LYS A 29 12.21 25.56 -4.51
C LYS A 29 13.25 24.63 -3.88
N THR A 30 12.77 23.79 -2.99
CA THR A 30 13.58 22.68 -2.43
C THR A 30 13.23 21.40 -3.16
N LEU A 31 14.24 20.70 -3.68
CA LEU A 31 14.07 19.38 -4.27
C LEU A 31 14.33 18.30 -3.22
N THR A 32 13.39 17.40 -3.06
CA THR A 32 13.50 16.25 -2.16
C THR A 32 13.30 14.95 -2.92
N PRO A 33 13.76 13.81 -2.39
CA PRO A 33 13.31 12.51 -2.88
C PRO A 33 11.79 12.42 -2.83
N GLY A 34 11.20 11.62 -3.73
CA GLY A 34 9.77 11.36 -3.72
C GLY A 34 9.35 10.67 -2.41
N ILE A 35 8.20 11.05 -1.88
CA ILE A 35 7.65 10.48 -0.65
C ILE A 35 7.23 9.03 -0.92
N ILE A 36 7.58 8.13 -0.01
CA ILE A 36 7.11 6.74 0.00
C ILE A 36 6.08 6.63 1.13
N ASP A 37 4.84 6.41 0.77
CA ASP A 37 3.75 6.15 1.73
C ASP A 37 3.64 4.65 1.98
N THR A 38 4.02 4.22 3.17
CA THR A 38 4.03 2.80 3.56
C THR A 38 2.70 2.31 4.11
N HIS A 39 1.67 3.15 4.16
CA HIS A 39 0.35 2.79 4.69
C HIS A 39 -0.77 3.56 3.97
N SER A 40 -1.17 3.09 2.81
CA SER A 40 -2.26 3.69 2.05
C SER A 40 -3.41 2.72 1.81
N HIS A 41 -4.60 3.29 1.61
CA HIS A 41 -5.81 2.57 1.19
C HIS A 41 -6.36 3.12 -0.15
N ILE A 42 -5.62 4.01 -0.81
CA ILE A 42 -5.98 4.57 -2.11
C ILE A 42 -6.12 3.44 -3.13
N GLY A 43 -7.18 3.47 -3.91
CA GLY A 43 -7.50 2.46 -4.90
C GLY A 43 -8.28 1.25 -4.38
N VAL A 44 -8.26 0.95 -3.06
CA VAL A 44 -9.15 -0.07 -2.45
C VAL A 44 -10.33 0.56 -1.70
N TYR A 45 -10.28 1.87 -1.47
CA TYR A 45 -11.38 2.75 -1.08
C TYR A 45 -11.39 3.94 -2.03
N ALA A 46 -11.70 3.68 -3.30
CA ALA A 46 -11.59 4.68 -4.35
C ALA A 46 -12.63 5.81 -4.19
N ALA A 47 -12.25 7.00 -4.64
CA ALA A 47 -13.17 8.13 -4.71
C ALA A 47 -14.00 8.11 -6.01
N PRO A 48 -15.28 8.60 -5.96
CA PRO A 48 -16.02 8.98 -4.77
C PRO A 48 -16.34 7.74 -3.91
N GLY A 49 -16.49 7.90 -2.58
CA GLY A 49 -16.72 6.82 -1.64
C GLY A 49 -18.11 6.16 -1.81
N LEU A 50 -18.29 5.39 -2.86
CA LEU A 50 -19.49 4.61 -3.14
C LEU A 50 -19.36 3.20 -2.56
N THR A 51 -20.48 2.56 -2.26
CA THR A 51 -20.49 1.17 -1.75
C THR A 51 -19.75 0.21 -2.68
N GLY A 52 -19.92 0.36 -4.01
CA GLY A 52 -19.22 -0.44 -5.02
C GLY A 52 -17.70 -0.20 -5.12
N HIS A 53 -17.17 0.80 -4.41
CA HIS A 53 -15.73 1.10 -4.32
C HIS A 53 -15.15 0.78 -2.93
N SER A 54 -15.92 0.11 -2.07
CA SER A 54 -15.53 -0.19 -0.69
C SER A 54 -14.94 -1.60 -0.57
N ASP A 55 -13.83 -1.83 -1.26
CA ASP A 55 -13.20 -3.15 -1.41
C ASP A 55 -12.01 -3.37 -0.45
N GLY A 56 -11.80 -2.47 0.50
CA GLY A 56 -10.64 -2.51 1.36
C GLY A 56 -10.69 -3.53 2.50
N ASN A 57 -11.85 -4.10 2.84
CA ASN A 57 -11.94 -5.14 3.88
C ASN A 57 -12.81 -6.30 3.43
N GLU A 58 -12.24 -7.50 3.40
CA GLU A 58 -12.99 -8.74 3.31
C GLU A 58 -13.45 -9.14 4.72
N ALA A 59 -14.61 -8.60 5.15
CA ALA A 59 -15.09 -8.71 6.54
C ALA A 59 -15.95 -9.96 6.79
N THR A 60 -15.68 -11.08 6.10
CA THR A 60 -16.40 -12.35 6.23
C THR A 60 -15.88 -13.21 7.39
N ALA A 61 -14.60 -13.10 7.74
CA ALA A 61 -13.97 -13.83 8.84
C ALA A 61 -12.84 -13.01 9.48
N PRO A 62 -12.49 -13.26 10.76
CA PRO A 62 -11.35 -12.59 11.42
C PRO A 62 -10.01 -12.83 10.74
N ASN A 63 -9.85 -13.95 10.04
CA ASN A 63 -8.65 -14.28 9.27
C ASN A 63 -8.99 -14.44 7.80
N THR A 64 -8.57 -13.47 7.00
CA THR A 64 -8.69 -13.42 5.54
C THR A 64 -7.32 -13.19 4.90
N ALA A 65 -6.26 -13.81 5.44
CA ALA A 65 -4.87 -13.65 4.97
C ALA A 65 -4.67 -13.99 3.48
N GLY A 66 -5.58 -14.76 2.89
CA GLY A 66 -5.53 -15.18 1.49
C GLY A 66 -5.91 -14.09 0.49
N VAL A 67 -6.67 -13.05 0.90
CA VAL A 67 -7.06 -11.98 -0.03
C VAL A 67 -5.91 -11.01 -0.28
N ARG A 68 -5.98 -10.28 -1.38
CA ARG A 68 -4.91 -9.38 -1.84
C ARG A 68 -5.49 -8.02 -2.22
N ALA A 69 -4.91 -6.95 -1.72
CA ALA A 69 -5.25 -5.60 -2.16
C ALA A 69 -5.02 -5.40 -3.67
N ALA A 70 -4.12 -6.18 -4.25
CA ALA A 70 -3.85 -6.20 -5.69
C ALA A 70 -5.09 -6.50 -6.54
N ASP A 71 -5.98 -7.36 -6.05
CA ASP A 71 -7.16 -7.82 -6.80
C ASP A 71 -8.31 -6.78 -6.77
N ALA A 72 -8.25 -5.83 -5.84
CA ALA A 72 -9.22 -4.75 -5.68
C ALA A 72 -8.66 -3.37 -6.04
N TYR A 73 -7.37 -3.28 -6.39
CA TYR A 73 -6.74 -1.99 -6.69
C TYR A 73 -7.32 -1.34 -7.95
N PHE A 74 -7.87 -0.15 -7.80
CA PHE A 74 -8.42 0.67 -8.88
C PHE A 74 -7.41 1.75 -9.32
N PRO A 75 -6.71 1.57 -10.44
CA PRO A 75 -5.62 2.45 -10.86
C PRO A 75 -6.09 3.83 -11.36
N GLN A 76 -7.38 4.00 -11.65
CA GLN A 76 -7.96 5.29 -12.04
C GLN A 76 -8.57 6.07 -10.87
N ASP A 77 -8.30 5.68 -9.63
CA ASP A 77 -8.74 6.46 -8.46
C ASP A 77 -8.15 7.89 -8.52
N PRO A 78 -8.98 8.94 -8.56
CA PRO A 78 -8.50 10.32 -8.67
C PRO A 78 -7.66 10.76 -7.46
N GLN A 79 -7.68 10.03 -6.36
CA GLN A 79 -6.81 10.27 -5.21
C GLN A 79 -5.34 10.02 -5.54
N ILE A 80 -5.04 9.12 -6.50
CA ILE A 80 -3.68 8.81 -6.94
C ILE A 80 -3.00 10.06 -7.51
N ASP A 81 -3.68 10.78 -8.41
CA ASP A 81 -3.13 12.02 -9.00
C ASP A 81 -2.94 13.12 -7.95
N ARG A 82 -3.84 13.21 -6.97
CA ARG A 82 -3.72 14.18 -5.88
C ARG A 82 -2.54 13.86 -4.97
N ALA A 83 -2.35 12.60 -4.62
CA ALA A 83 -1.22 12.15 -3.82
C ALA A 83 0.11 12.40 -4.55
N ARG A 84 0.16 12.11 -5.86
CA ARG A 84 1.33 12.40 -6.71
C ARG A 84 1.62 13.90 -6.78
N ALA A 85 0.61 14.74 -6.94
CA ALA A 85 0.77 16.19 -6.90
C ALA A 85 1.31 16.70 -5.55
N GLY A 86 1.04 15.98 -4.45
CA GLY A 86 1.62 16.21 -3.14
C GLY A 86 3.03 15.66 -2.94
N GLY A 87 3.64 15.06 -3.99
CA GLY A 87 5.02 14.55 -3.95
C GLY A 87 5.15 13.07 -3.57
N VAL A 88 4.03 12.34 -3.40
CA VAL A 88 4.07 10.89 -3.17
C VAL A 88 4.36 10.18 -4.50
N THR A 89 5.39 9.35 -4.52
CA THR A 89 5.84 8.63 -5.74
C THR A 89 5.60 7.13 -5.65
N THR A 90 5.48 6.61 -4.45
CA THR A 90 5.31 5.16 -4.18
C THR A 90 4.39 4.98 -2.98
N MET A 91 3.49 4.00 -3.07
CA MET A 91 2.58 3.65 -1.98
C MET A 91 2.56 2.14 -1.74
N GLN A 92 2.49 1.74 -0.48
CA GLN A 92 2.06 0.40 -0.13
C GLN A 92 0.54 0.41 0.12
N ILE A 93 -0.20 -0.21 -0.77
CA ILE A 93 -1.65 -0.33 -0.69
C ILE A 93 -1.99 -1.54 0.19
N LEU A 94 -2.66 -1.28 1.29
CA LEU A 94 -3.01 -2.27 2.31
C LEU A 94 -4.52 -2.47 2.37
N PRO A 95 -4.98 -3.69 2.68
CA PRO A 95 -6.34 -3.85 3.18
C PRO A 95 -6.59 -3.02 4.44
N GLY A 96 -7.84 -2.74 4.73
CA GLY A 96 -8.24 -2.06 5.95
C GLY A 96 -8.00 -2.91 7.21
N SER A 97 -8.38 -2.40 8.37
CA SER A 97 -8.04 -2.99 9.67
C SER A 97 -9.20 -3.70 10.37
N ALA A 98 -10.22 -4.15 9.63
CA ALA A 98 -11.35 -4.87 10.21
C ALA A 98 -10.96 -6.22 10.81
N ASN A 99 -10.03 -6.92 10.20
CA ASN A 99 -9.67 -8.31 10.46
C ASN A 99 -8.41 -8.44 11.33
N LEU A 100 -8.26 -9.55 12.04
CA LEU A 100 -6.98 -9.93 12.66
C LEU A 100 -5.90 -10.07 11.58
N PHE A 101 -6.22 -10.78 10.48
CA PHE A 101 -5.43 -10.88 9.27
C PHE A 101 -6.29 -10.41 8.09
N GLY A 102 -5.99 -9.23 7.58
CA GLY A 102 -6.81 -8.54 6.58
C GLY A 102 -6.43 -8.84 5.13
N GLY A 103 -5.33 -9.54 4.90
CA GLY A 103 -4.86 -9.87 3.56
C GLY A 103 -3.53 -9.22 3.17
N ARG A 104 -3.10 -9.47 1.95
CA ARG A 104 -1.79 -9.05 1.44
C ARG A 104 -1.85 -7.66 0.82
N SER A 105 -0.83 -6.86 1.09
CA SER A 105 -0.62 -5.57 0.45
C SER A 105 -0.01 -5.71 -0.94
N VAL A 106 0.01 -4.61 -1.68
CA VAL A 106 0.79 -4.45 -2.90
C VAL A 106 1.48 -3.10 -2.90
N THR A 107 2.72 -3.04 -3.36
CA THR A 107 3.43 -1.77 -3.53
C THR A 107 3.32 -1.29 -4.97
N VAL A 108 2.92 -0.04 -5.15
CA VAL A 108 2.72 0.60 -6.45
C VAL A 108 3.53 1.88 -6.58
N ARG A 109 3.98 2.18 -7.79
CA ARG A 109 4.47 3.50 -8.18
C ARG A 109 3.31 4.33 -8.67
N LEU A 110 3.28 5.60 -8.35
CA LEU A 110 2.27 6.53 -8.87
C LEU A 110 2.65 7.00 -10.28
N THR A 111 2.76 6.04 -11.20
CA THR A 111 3.13 6.31 -12.59
C THR A 111 2.02 7.10 -13.29
N PRO A 112 2.35 8.27 -13.89
CA PRO A 112 1.35 9.05 -14.64
C PRO A 112 0.70 8.21 -15.74
N GLY A 113 -0.63 8.21 -15.79
CA GLY A 113 -1.39 7.54 -16.86
C GLY A 113 -1.44 6.01 -16.74
N ALA A 114 -0.94 5.39 -15.67
CA ALA A 114 -1.10 3.96 -15.43
C ALA A 114 -2.58 3.58 -15.37
N ARG A 115 -2.97 2.57 -16.13
CA ARG A 115 -4.36 2.10 -16.28
C ARG A 115 -4.58 0.69 -15.73
N SER A 116 -3.51 0.03 -15.30
CA SER A 116 -3.54 -1.33 -14.77
C SER A 116 -2.59 -1.46 -13.58
N LEU A 117 -2.83 -2.46 -12.74
CA LEU A 117 -1.89 -2.80 -11.68
C LEU A 117 -0.52 -3.20 -12.25
N ALA A 118 -0.48 -3.86 -13.39
CA ALA A 118 0.79 -4.27 -14.02
C ALA A 118 1.69 -3.07 -14.34
N GLU A 119 1.11 -1.95 -14.79
CA GLU A 119 1.82 -0.71 -15.09
C GLU A 119 2.24 0.06 -13.83
N ALA A 120 1.45 -0.05 -12.75
CA ALA A 120 1.70 0.65 -11.49
C ALA A 120 2.59 -0.16 -10.53
N ARG A 121 2.62 -1.49 -10.60
CA ARG A 121 3.28 -2.34 -9.61
C ARG A 121 4.76 -2.03 -9.49
N PHE A 122 5.24 -1.86 -8.26
CA PHE A 122 6.67 -1.73 -7.98
C PHE A 122 7.31 -3.12 -8.01
N ALA A 123 7.99 -3.44 -9.11
CA ALA A 123 8.65 -4.73 -9.27
C ALA A 123 9.71 -4.96 -8.17
N GLY A 124 9.71 -6.14 -7.58
CA GLY A 124 10.66 -6.53 -6.54
C GLY A 124 10.33 -6.04 -5.12
N ALA A 125 9.30 -5.21 -4.92
CA ALA A 125 8.84 -4.90 -3.59
C ALA A 125 8.13 -6.12 -2.97
N PRO A 126 8.43 -6.48 -1.71
CA PRO A 126 7.73 -7.57 -1.03
C PRO A 126 6.28 -7.19 -0.73
N ASP A 127 5.38 -8.16 -0.81
CA ASP A 127 4.04 -8.00 -0.30
C ASP A 127 4.07 -8.04 1.24
N GLY A 128 3.30 -7.15 1.88
CA GLY A 128 3.09 -7.18 3.33
C GLY A 128 1.85 -7.97 3.69
N LEU A 129 1.70 -8.35 4.95
CA LEU A 129 0.47 -8.91 5.50
C LEU A 129 -0.17 -7.89 6.45
N LYS A 130 -1.36 -7.40 6.12
CA LYS A 130 -2.12 -6.50 6.98
C LYS A 130 -2.67 -7.26 8.17
N MET A 131 -2.38 -6.73 9.35
CA MET A 131 -2.91 -7.22 10.61
C MET A 131 -3.47 -6.08 11.45
N ALA A 132 -4.46 -6.36 12.31
CA ALA A 132 -5.00 -5.42 13.27
C ALA A 132 -5.23 -6.07 14.63
N CYS A 133 -4.67 -5.47 15.69
CA CYS A 133 -4.65 -6.06 17.05
C CYS A 133 -5.44 -5.24 18.09
N GLY A 134 -6.14 -4.20 17.64
CA GLY A 134 -6.81 -3.26 18.55
C GLY A 134 -8.32 -3.41 18.59
N GLU A 135 -8.98 -2.28 18.52
CA GLU A 135 -10.44 -2.15 18.64
C GLU A 135 -11.17 -2.71 17.43
N ASN A 136 -10.64 -2.50 16.21
CA ASN A 136 -11.39 -2.79 14.98
C ASN A 136 -11.84 -4.25 14.88
N PRO A 137 -10.99 -5.28 15.05
CA PRO A 137 -11.45 -6.67 15.03
C PRO A 137 -12.52 -6.97 16.09
N LYS A 138 -12.37 -6.43 17.30
CA LYS A 138 -13.39 -6.59 18.37
C LYS A 138 -14.74 -6.00 17.98
N ARG A 139 -14.73 -4.79 17.40
CA ARG A 139 -15.94 -4.10 16.96
C ARG A 139 -16.63 -4.82 15.81
N VAL A 140 -15.85 -5.30 14.84
CA VAL A 140 -16.41 -5.93 13.64
C VAL A 140 -16.89 -7.36 13.90
N TYR A 141 -16.20 -8.12 14.73
CA TYR A 141 -16.47 -9.55 14.93
C TYR A 141 -17.00 -9.93 16.30
N GLY A 142 -16.97 -9.04 17.29
CA GLY A 142 -17.37 -9.34 18.66
C GLY A 142 -18.77 -9.91 18.80
N ASN A 143 -19.69 -9.49 17.94
CA ASN A 143 -21.07 -9.99 17.90
C ASN A 143 -21.31 -11.08 16.83
N LYS A 144 -20.22 -11.59 16.21
CA LYS A 144 -20.27 -12.54 15.09
C LYS A 144 -19.42 -13.80 15.35
N SER A 145 -19.33 -14.24 16.60
CA SER A 145 -18.46 -15.38 17.02
C SER A 145 -16.96 -15.17 16.78
N GLY A 146 -16.53 -13.92 16.65
CA GLY A 146 -15.13 -13.53 16.52
C GLY A 146 -14.58 -12.94 17.82
N PRO A 147 -13.36 -12.36 17.79
CA PRO A 147 -12.75 -11.80 18.98
C PRO A 147 -13.51 -10.56 19.47
N SER A 148 -13.93 -10.57 20.74
CA SER A 148 -14.60 -9.45 21.41
C SER A 148 -13.69 -8.72 22.40
N THR A 149 -12.53 -9.29 22.73
CA THR A 149 -11.58 -8.78 23.69
C THR A 149 -10.14 -8.81 23.14
N ARG A 150 -9.20 -8.14 23.80
CA ARG A 150 -7.75 -8.27 23.46
C ARG A 150 -7.25 -9.70 23.65
N MET A 151 -7.76 -10.43 24.64
CA MET A 151 -7.45 -11.85 24.83
C MET A 151 -7.88 -12.66 23.60
N GLY A 152 -9.09 -12.41 23.07
CA GLY A 152 -9.60 -13.05 21.84
C GLY A 152 -8.75 -12.70 20.62
N ASN A 153 -8.32 -11.44 20.46
CA ASN A 153 -7.40 -11.06 19.37
C ASN A 153 -6.11 -11.86 19.44
N VAL A 154 -5.47 -11.93 20.62
CA VAL A 154 -4.20 -12.65 20.79
C VAL A 154 -4.36 -14.15 20.61
N ALA A 155 -5.46 -14.73 21.09
CA ALA A 155 -5.78 -16.15 20.86
C ALA A 155 -5.91 -16.46 19.36
N GLY A 156 -6.62 -15.59 18.61
CA GLY A 156 -6.76 -15.73 17.16
C GLY A 156 -5.42 -15.66 16.40
N TYR A 157 -4.50 -14.80 16.83
CA TYR A 157 -3.14 -14.77 16.26
C TYR A 157 -2.37 -16.06 16.53
N ARG A 158 -2.37 -16.53 17.78
CA ARG A 158 -1.66 -17.77 18.14
C ARG A 158 -2.17 -18.96 17.35
N ASP A 159 -3.50 -19.10 17.25
CA ASP A 159 -4.13 -20.17 16.47
C ASP A 159 -3.69 -20.13 14.99
N ALA A 160 -3.75 -18.96 14.37
CA ALA A 160 -3.38 -18.82 12.96
C ALA A 160 -1.90 -19.12 12.70
N PHE A 161 -1.00 -18.61 13.54
CA PHE A 161 0.44 -18.90 13.39
C PHE A 161 0.77 -20.36 13.69
N GLN A 162 0.12 -20.96 14.68
CA GLN A 162 0.29 -22.40 14.96
C GLN A 162 -0.13 -23.25 13.76
N LYS A 163 -1.30 -22.98 13.17
CA LYS A 163 -1.76 -23.66 11.94
C LYS A 163 -0.80 -23.46 10.77
N ALA A 164 -0.21 -22.27 10.62
CA ALA A 164 0.78 -22.04 9.58
C ALA A 164 2.06 -22.83 9.79
N VAL A 165 2.54 -22.99 11.03
CA VAL A 165 3.70 -23.83 11.36
C VAL A 165 3.39 -25.31 11.14
N GLU A 166 2.21 -25.76 11.53
CA GLU A 166 1.76 -27.14 11.29
C GLU A 166 1.69 -27.45 9.79
N TYR A 167 1.11 -26.53 9.00
CA TYR A 167 1.09 -26.64 7.54
C TYR A 167 2.51 -26.75 6.96
N GLN A 168 3.43 -25.88 7.37
CA GLN A 168 4.81 -25.90 6.91
C GLN A 168 5.54 -27.22 7.22
N ARG A 169 5.21 -27.89 8.33
CA ARG A 169 5.81 -29.16 8.71
C ARG A 169 5.27 -30.36 7.89
N THR A 170 4.09 -30.19 7.30
CA THR A 170 3.42 -31.24 6.53
C THR A 170 3.86 -31.25 5.06
N TRP A 171 4.33 -30.12 4.58
CA TRP A 171 4.79 -29.89 3.20
C TRP A 171 6.28 -29.55 3.14
#